data_6f756f62ac083764d9bc9a75570ee244
#
_entry.id   6f756f62ac083764d9bc9a75570ee244
#
_cell.length_a   1.000
_cell.length_b   1.000
_cell.length_c   1.000
_cell.angle_alpha   90.00
_cell.angle_beta   90.00
_cell.angle_gamma   90.00
#
_symmetry.space_group_name_H-M   'P 1'
#
loop_
_entity.id
_entity.type
_entity.pdbx_description
1 polymer ?
#
loop_
_entity_poly.entity_id
_entity_poly.type
_entity_poly.pdbx_seq_one_letter_code
_entity_poly.pdbx_strand_id
1 'polypeptide(L)'
;MTPHARLNRVSLTTTASRISGVPGSWGRCALVAAALASTLTLQGCEVLALGAVAGGSAVVAVDRRTTGIQLEDKTIEIKVGQRAKERLGDKGNVNVTAYNRAVLLSGEVPTEADRAAIERAAAQVENVKGVVNELTVGFPSALTARAADGIIAGKIRAKFIEAADLSLPAFKITVEGGVVYLMGMVSEAEARRATQLAASVSGVKKVVRVFETISAEEVLRLRSRADGTR
;
A
#
# COMPACT_ATOMS: atom_id res chain seq x y z
N MET A 1 80.30 -6.98 29.03
CA MET A 1 80.54 -5.85 28.13
C MET A 1 79.18 -5.38 27.62
N THR A 2 78.68 -4.31 28.26
CA THR A 2 77.49 -3.54 27.85
C THR A 2 77.91 -2.43 26.90
N PRO A 3 77.04 -2.03 26.00
CA PRO A 3 76.74 -0.60 25.99
C PRO A 3 75.25 -0.29 25.90
N HIS A 4 74.96 0.79 26.59
CA HIS A 4 73.74 1.57 26.68
C HIS A 4 73.17 2.03 25.33
N ALA A 5 71.89 1.82 25.07
CA ALA A 5 71.14 2.51 24.05
C ALA A 5 70.25 3.58 24.74
N ARG A 6 70.41 4.85 24.37
CA ARG A 6 69.71 6.02 24.85
C ARG A 6 68.28 6.07 24.31
N LEU A 7 67.32 6.21 25.22
CA LEU A 7 65.94 6.53 24.88
C LEU A 7 65.84 8.01 24.50
N ASN A 8 65.44 8.28 23.27
CA ASN A 8 65.16 9.61 22.77
C ASN A 8 63.69 9.95 23.06
N ARG A 9 63.49 10.89 23.96
CA ARG A 9 62.16 11.41 24.33
C ARG A 9 61.69 12.37 23.28
N VAL A 10 60.69 11.97 22.49
CA VAL A 10 59.98 12.90 21.59
C VAL A 10 58.87 13.56 22.40
N SER A 11 59.05 14.86 22.67
CA SER A 11 58.03 15.72 23.25
C SER A 11 56.99 16.07 22.21
N LEU A 12 55.79 15.54 22.31
CA LEU A 12 54.63 15.99 21.55
C LEU A 12 54.00 17.17 22.29
N THR A 13 54.29 18.40 21.81
CA THR A 13 53.58 19.61 22.20
C THR A 13 52.19 19.59 21.55
N THR A 14 51.17 19.30 22.32
CA THR A 14 49.77 19.41 21.92
C THR A 14 49.38 20.89 21.94
N THR A 15 49.31 21.51 20.78
CA THR A 15 48.73 22.85 20.64
C THR A 15 47.20 22.71 20.66
N ALA A 16 46.59 22.99 21.81
CA ALA A 16 45.15 23.13 21.90
C ALA A 16 44.72 24.47 21.34
N SER A 17 44.24 24.46 20.10
CA SER A 17 43.53 25.61 19.52
C SER A 17 42.11 25.65 20.11
N ARG A 18 41.87 26.64 20.98
CA ARG A 18 40.53 26.99 21.44
C ARG A 18 39.73 27.55 20.26
N ILE A 19 38.76 26.76 19.78
CA ILE A 19 37.70 27.27 18.91
C ILE A 19 36.58 27.75 19.82
N SER A 20 36.67 29.01 20.26
CA SER A 20 35.56 29.74 20.86
C SER A 20 34.82 30.49 19.75
N GLY A 21 33.91 29.80 19.10
CA GLY A 21 32.94 30.36 18.16
C GLY A 21 31.56 30.10 18.65
N VAL A 22 30.93 31.06 19.35
CA VAL A 22 29.49 31.02 19.63
C VAL A 22 28.76 31.03 18.27
N PRO A 23 27.92 30.07 17.94
CA PRO A 23 27.18 30.09 16.69
C PRO A 23 26.20 31.26 16.75
N GLY A 24 26.43 32.26 15.92
CA GLY A 24 25.54 33.38 15.73
C GLY A 24 24.15 32.87 15.30
N SER A 25 23.13 33.71 15.47
CA SER A 25 21.72 33.43 15.18
C SER A 25 21.44 32.72 13.82
N TRP A 26 22.34 32.87 12.88
CA TRP A 26 22.30 32.28 11.54
C TRP A 26 22.52 30.74 11.54
N GLY A 27 23.39 30.24 12.43
CA GLY A 27 23.60 28.78 12.57
C GLY A 27 22.39 28.05 13.18
N ARG A 28 21.66 28.75 14.06
CA ARG A 28 20.43 28.20 14.67
C ARG A 28 19.27 28.16 13.65
N CYS A 29 19.15 29.13 12.76
CA CYS A 29 18.19 29.16 11.69
C CYS A 29 18.46 28.03 10.63
N ALA A 30 19.73 27.76 10.32
CA ALA A 30 20.12 26.72 9.39
C ALA A 30 19.82 25.32 9.95
N LEU A 31 20.05 25.08 11.25
CA LEU A 31 19.71 23.81 11.90
C LEU A 31 18.20 23.59 12.02
N VAL A 32 17.43 24.63 12.30
CA VAL A 32 15.96 24.56 12.34
C VAL A 32 15.40 24.34 10.93
N ALA A 33 15.95 24.98 9.91
CA ALA A 33 15.54 24.76 8.52
C ALA A 33 15.87 23.33 8.04
N ALA A 34 17.03 22.78 8.41
CA ALA A 34 17.40 21.40 8.10
C ALA A 34 16.51 20.37 8.84
N ALA A 35 16.13 20.65 10.08
CA ALA A 35 15.21 19.81 10.85
C ALA A 35 13.78 19.86 10.31
N LEU A 36 13.29 21.02 9.83
CA LEU A 36 11.99 21.12 9.16
C LEU A 36 11.98 20.41 7.78
N ALA A 37 13.09 20.48 7.04
CA ALA A 37 13.19 19.79 5.75
C ALA A 37 13.17 18.26 5.90
N SER A 38 13.74 17.71 6.97
CA SER A 38 13.75 16.27 7.23
C SER A 38 12.40 15.71 7.71
N THR A 39 11.51 16.53 8.26
CA THR A 39 10.16 16.09 8.65
C THR A 39 9.18 15.99 7.47
N LEU A 40 9.46 16.67 6.36
CA LEU A 40 8.64 16.61 5.14
C LEU A 40 8.82 15.30 4.34
N THR A 41 9.88 14.53 4.60
CA THR A 41 10.15 13.27 3.87
C THR A 41 9.48 12.03 4.48
N LEU A 42 8.86 12.13 5.65
CA LEU A 42 8.18 11.00 6.31
C LEU A 42 6.68 10.92 6.04
N GLN A 43 6.10 11.86 5.32
CA GLN A 43 4.72 11.73 4.87
C GLN A 43 4.68 10.87 3.61
N GLY A 44 4.55 9.56 3.87
CA GLY A 44 4.61 8.49 2.90
C GLY A 44 3.69 8.64 1.71
N CYS A 45 4.22 8.18 0.63
CA CYS A 45 3.64 7.49 -0.56
C CYS A 45 2.26 7.87 -1.14
N GLU A 46 1.43 8.67 -0.53
CA GLU A 46 0.12 9.07 -1.11
C GLU A 46 0.17 10.35 -1.95
N VAL A 47 1.25 11.14 -1.89
CA VAL A 47 1.35 12.44 -2.59
C VAL A 47 2.05 12.36 -3.94
N LEU A 48 2.55 11.20 -4.37
CA LEU A 48 3.22 11.04 -5.68
C LEU A 48 2.26 11.08 -6.89
N ALA A 49 0.96 11.19 -6.67
CA ALA A 49 -0.02 11.29 -7.76
C ALA A 49 -0.16 12.69 -8.38
N LEU A 50 0.47 13.72 -7.80
CA LEU A 50 0.32 15.12 -8.25
C LEU A 50 1.57 15.75 -8.88
N GLY A 51 2.66 15.00 -9.05
CA GLY A 51 3.99 15.56 -9.36
C GLY A 51 4.62 15.24 -10.70
N ALA A 52 3.93 14.63 -11.67
CA ALA A 52 4.52 14.33 -12.98
C ALA A 52 3.86 15.13 -14.11
N VAL A 53 3.96 16.46 -14.06
CA VAL A 53 3.69 17.32 -15.21
C VAL A 53 5.02 17.85 -15.77
N ALA A 54 5.68 17.03 -16.57
CA ALA A 54 6.72 17.49 -17.49
C ALA A 54 6.70 16.61 -18.76
N GLY A 55 5.93 17.05 -19.77
CA GLY A 55 6.17 16.69 -21.17
C GLY A 55 5.85 15.26 -21.56
N GLY A 56 4.58 14.94 -21.73
CA GLY A 56 4.07 13.69 -22.32
C GLY A 56 2.63 13.54 -21.93
N SER A 57 1.76 13.11 -22.83
CA SER A 57 0.33 12.89 -22.56
C SER A 57 0.15 12.06 -21.28
N ALA A 58 -0.01 12.76 -20.16
CA ALA A 58 -0.31 12.13 -18.89
C ALA A 58 -1.69 11.49 -19.06
N VAL A 59 -1.73 10.17 -19.24
CA VAL A 59 -2.96 9.41 -19.04
C VAL A 59 -3.29 9.63 -17.57
N VAL A 60 -4.25 10.53 -17.31
CA VAL A 60 -4.72 10.79 -15.95
C VAL A 60 -5.26 9.46 -15.44
N ALA A 61 -4.53 8.90 -14.50
CA ALA A 61 -4.84 7.61 -13.91
C ALA A 61 -6.06 7.81 -12.99
N VAL A 62 -7.25 7.39 -13.44
CA VAL A 62 -8.51 7.73 -12.80
C VAL A 62 -9.10 6.53 -12.09
N ASP A 63 -9.37 6.70 -10.79
CA ASP A 63 -10.28 5.83 -10.03
C ASP A 63 -11.72 6.05 -10.55
N ARG A 64 -12.38 4.97 -10.93
CA ARG A 64 -13.74 5.00 -11.50
C ARG A 64 -14.85 5.26 -10.48
N ARG A 65 -14.50 5.20 -9.19
CA ARG A 65 -15.42 5.52 -8.09
C ARG A 65 -15.44 7.03 -7.87
N THR A 66 -16.59 7.54 -7.43
CA THR A 66 -16.68 8.91 -6.93
C THR A 66 -15.94 9.03 -5.58
N THR A 67 -15.50 10.23 -5.21
CA THR A 67 -14.89 10.49 -3.90
C THR A 67 -15.79 10.05 -2.74
N GLY A 68 -17.12 10.24 -2.87
CA GLY A 68 -18.08 9.77 -1.87
C GLY A 68 -18.05 8.25 -1.69
N ILE A 69 -17.99 7.48 -2.78
CA ILE A 69 -17.88 6.01 -2.72
C ILE A 69 -16.53 5.58 -2.14
N GLN A 70 -15.43 6.27 -2.46
CA GLN A 70 -14.12 5.95 -1.87
C GLN A 70 -14.12 6.15 -0.35
N LEU A 71 -14.74 7.24 0.12
CA LEU A 71 -14.89 7.50 1.56
C LEU A 71 -15.80 6.46 2.23
N GLU A 72 -16.88 6.08 1.56
CA GLU A 72 -17.79 5.05 2.05
C GLU A 72 -17.10 3.69 2.14
N ASP A 73 -16.36 3.28 1.10
CA ASP A 73 -15.55 2.06 1.11
C ASP A 73 -14.56 2.05 2.29
N LYS A 74 -13.90 3.20 2.54
CA LYS A 74 -12.99 3.32 3.68
C LYS A 74 -13.71 3.20 5.03
N THR A 75 -14.90 3.77 5.14
CA THR A 75 -15.74 3.66 6.33
C THR A 75 -16.18 2.21 6.57
N ILE A 76 -16.55 1.49 5.51
CA ILE A 76 -16.89 0.06 5.56
C ILE A 76 -15.69 -0.75 6.04
N GLU A 77 -14.49 -0.54 5.46
CA GLU A 77 -13.25 -1.23 5.87
C GLU A 77 -13.00 -1.06 7.39
N ILE A 78 -13.14 0.16 7.90
CA ILE A 78 -12.93 0.45 9.33
C ILE A 78 -13.98 -0.26 10.19
N LYS A 79 -15.27 -0.13 9.87
CA LYS A 79 -16.35 -0.74 10.64
C LYS A 79 -16.25 -2.27 10.68
N VAL A 80 -15.98 -2.90 9.54
CA VAL A 80 -15.82 -4.37 9.45
C VAL A 80 -14.56 -4.81 10.18
N GLY A 81 -13.44 -4.09 10.00
CA GLY A 81 -12.17 -4.39 10.68
C GLY A 81 -12.29 -4.30 12.20
N GLN A 82 -13.03 -3.31 12.73
CA GLN A 82 -13.30 -3.19 14.16
C GLN A 82 -14.09 -4.40 14.68
N ARG A 83 -15.19 -4.78 14.00
CA ARG A 83 -15.98 -5.96 14.39
C ARG A 83 -15.18 -7.25 14.36
N ALA A 84 -14.30 -7.43 13.36
CA ALA A 84 -13.40 -8.57 13.29
C ALA A 84 -12.41 -8.57 14.46
N LYS A 85 -11.83 -7.42 14.81
CA LYS A 85 -10.90 -7.29 15.94
C LYS A 85 -11.58 -7.49 17.28
N GLU A 86 -12.78 -6.97 17.49
CA GLU A 86 -13.58 -7.19 18.71
C GLU A 86 -13.86 -8.68 18.94
N ARG A 87 -14.10 -9.43 17.85
CA ARG A 87 -14.36 -10.87 17.95
C ARG A 87 -13.09 -11.69 18.19
N LEU A 88 -12.01 -11.40 17.48
CA LEU A 88 -10.82 -12.25 17.44
C LEU A 88 -9.73 -11.81 18.40
N GLY A 89 -9.66 -10.53 18.76
CA GLY A 89 -8.49 -9.96 19.41
C GLY A 89 -7.24 -10.18 18.56
N ASP A 90 -6.22 -10.80 19.15
CA ASP A 90 -4.96 -11.12 18.47
C ASP A 90 -4.88 -12.57 17.97
N LYS A 91 -5.99 -13.33 18.04
CA LYS A 91 -6.03 -14.75 17.64
C LYS A 91 -6.18 -14.96 16.13
N GLY A 92 -6.49 -13.90 15.36
CA GLY A 92 -6.66 -13.95 13.92
C GLY A 92 -6.03 -12.76 13.24
N ASN A 93 -5.89 -12.83 11.93
CA ASN A 93 -5.43 -11.75 11.08
C ASN A 93 -6.46 -11.57 9.97
N VAL A 94 -7.28 -10.52 10.05
CA VAL A 94 -8.33 -10.24 9.07
C VAL A 94 -8.02 -8.95 8.35
N ASN A 95 -7.79 -9.06 7.06
CA ASN A 95 -7.68 -7.95 6.14
C ASN A 95 -9.04 -7.69 5.48
N VAL A 96 -9.50 -6.46 5.56
CA VAL A 96 -10.76 -6.01 4.96
C VAL A 96 -10.45 -5.05 3.84
N THR A 97 -10.92 -5.35 2.65
CA THR A 97 -10.79 -4.48 1.49
C THR A 97 -12.18 -4.21 0.93
N ALA A 98 -12.55 -2.94 0.77
CA ALA A 98 -13.80 -2.57 0.13
C ALA A 98 -13.55 -1.84 -1.20
N TYR A 99 -14.36 -2.14 -2.21
CA TYR A 99 -14.37 -1.48 -3.50
C TYR A 99 -15.81 -1.41 -4.05
N ASN A 100 -16.30 -0.23 -4.28
CA ASN A 100 -17.69 0.05 -4.68
C ASN A 100 -18.73 -0.66 -3.81
N ARG A 101 -18.48 -0.69 -2.47
CA ARG A 101 -19.30 -1.32 -1.42
C ARG A 101 -19.30 -2.86 -1.44
N ALA A 102 -18.55 -3.50 -2.33
CA ALA A 102 -18.24 -4.92 -2.23
C ALA A 102 -17.08 -5.11 -1.25
N VAL A 103 -17.21 -6.04 -0.32
CA VAL A 103 -16.21 -6.31 0.73
C VAL A 103 -15.52 -7.62 0.44
N LEU A 104 -14.19 -7.60 0.41
CA LEU A 104 -13.33 -8.77 0.45
C LEU A 104 -12.80 -8.95 1.86
N LEU A 105 -12.98 -10.14 2.42
CA LEU A 105 -12.35 -10.59 3.66
C LEU A 105 -11.25 -11.57 3.31
N SER A 106 -10.01 -11.28 3.70
CA SER A 106 -8.85 -12.16 3.49
C SER A 106 -8.03 -12.29 4.76
N GLY A 107 -7.15 -13.28 4.83
CA GLY A 107 -6.33 -13.58 6.00
C GLY A 107 -6.74 -14.84 6.74
N GLU A 108 -6.44 -14.93 8.03
CA GLU A 108 -6.61 -16.15 8.82
C GLU A 108 -7.48 -15.94 10.07
N VAL A 109 -8.31 -16.93 10.36
CA VAL A 109 -9.17 -16.98 11.54
C VAL A 109 -9.01 -18.32 12.27
N PRO A 110 -9.21 -18.37 13.61
CA PRO A 110 -9.01 -19.61 14.38
C PRO A 110 -9.96 -20.73 14.04
N THR A 111 -11.22 -20.41 13.73
CA THR A 111 -12.28 -21.41 13.54
C THR A 111 -13.21 -21.06 12.37
N GLU A 112 -13.89 -22.07 11.83
CA GLU A 112 -14.94 -21.85 10.81
C GLU A 112 -16.14 -21.05 11.37
N ALA A 113 -16.40 -21.18 12.67
CA ALA A 113 -17.43 -20.38 13.35
C ALA A 113 -17.06 -18.87 13.37
N ASP A 114 -15.77 -18.55 13.52
CA ASP A 114 -15.27 -17.18 13.43
C ASP A 114 -15.36 -16.65 12.00
N ARG A 115 -14.96 -17.46 11.01
CA ARG A 115 -15.08 -17.14 9.59
C ARG A 115 -16.52 -16.75 9.23
N ALA A 116 -17.49 -17.61 9.56
CA ALA A 116 -18.90 -17.35 9.30
C ALA A 116 -19.46 -16.15 10.10
N ALA A 117 -18.98 -15.93 11.32
CA ALA A 117 -19.44 -14.81 12.13
C ALA A 117 -18.94 -13.46 11.60
N ILE A 118 -17.67 -13.39 11.13
CA ILE A 118 -17.10 -12.17 10.55
C ILE A 118 -17.80 -11.84 9.23
N GLU A 119 -18.10 -12.84 8.39
CA GLU A 119 -18.86 -12.66 7.17
C GLU A 119 -20.24 -12.03 7.45
N ARG A 120 -20.99 -12.60 8.41
CA ARG A 120 -22.29 -12.04 8.82
C ARG A 120 -22.16 -10.62 9.38
N ALA A 121 -21.13 -10.38 10.20
CA ALA A 121 -20.87 -9.05 10.74
C ALA A 121 -20.53 -8.02 9.62
N ALA A 122 -19.78 -8.42 8.61
CA ALA A 122 -19.48 -7.58 7.45
C ALA A 122 -20.74 -7.28 6.63
N ALA A 123 -21.57 -8.29 6.37
CA ALA A 123 -22.82 -8.14 5.61
C ALA A 123 -23.85 -7.21 6.32
N GLN A 124 -23.75 -7.05 7.64
CA GLN A 124 -24.61 -6.18 8.43
C GLN A 124 -24.11 -4.72 8.54
N VAL A 125 -22.96 -4.41 7.93
CA VAL A 125 -22.50 -3.02 7.86
C VAL A 125 -23.33 -2.28 6.81
N GLU A 126 -23.77 -1.08 7.18
CA GLU A 126 -24.57 -0.22 6.32
C GLU A 126 -23.87 -0.01 4.96
N ASN A 127 -24.63 -0.03 3.89
CA ASN A 127 -24.21 0.15 2.50
C ASN A 127 -23.31 -0.94 1.92
N VAL A 128 -23.05 -2.04 2.61
CA VAL A 128 -22.39 -3.21 2.03
C VAL A 128 -23.32 -3.88 1.03
N LYS A 129 -22.87 -4.02 -0.22
CA LYS A 129 -23.60 -4.69 -1.32
C LYS A 129 -23.41 -6.19 -1.33
N GLY A 130 -22.24 -6.65 -0.91
CA GLY A 130 -21.90 -8.07 -0.90
C GLY A 130 -20.56 -8.32 -0.23
N VAL A 131 -20.37 -9.55 0.24
CA VAL A 131 -19.15 -9.99 0.92
C VAL A 131 -18.57 -11.19 0.19
N VAL A 132 -17.31 -11.12 -0.15
CA VAL A 132 -16.50 -12.23 -0.66
C VAL A 132 -15.59 -12.68 0.49
N ASN A 133 -15.88 -13.86 1.02
CA ASN A 133 -15.19 -14.40 2.18
C ASN A 133 -14.11 -15.41 1.76
N GLU A 134 -12.88 -14.93 1.69
CA GLU A 134 -11.67 -15.70 1.38
C GLU A 134 -10.78 -15.90 2.64
N LEU A 135 -11.39 -15.79 3.84
CA LEU A 135 -10.71 -16.12 5.08
C LEU A 135 -10.37 -17.62 5.13
N THR A 136 -9.18 -17.94 5.59
CA THR A 136 -8.73 -19.31 5.82
C THR A 136 -8.73 -19.65 7.31
N VAL A 137 -9.06 -20.89 7.65
CA VAL A 137 -8.98 -21.34 9.05
C VAL A 137 -7.54 -21.76 9.32
N GLY A 138 -6.89 -21.09 10.29
CA GLY A 138 -5.50 -21.34 10.62
C GLY A 138 -4.93 -20.30 11.58
N PHE A 139 -3.66 -20.45 11.86
CA PHE A 139 -2.91 -19.46 12.64
C PHE A 139 -2.52 -18.27 11.77
N PRO A 140 -2.41 -17.05 12.33
CA PRO A 140 -1.95 -15.87 11.61
C PRO A 140 -0.61 -16.10 10.93
N SER A 141 -0.51 -15.68 9.67
CA SER A 141 0.71 -15.75 8.87
C SER A 141 1.85 -14.98 9.53
N ALA A 142 3.08 -15.52 9.43
CA ALA A 142 4.28 -14.86 9.91
C ALA A 142 4.49 -13.50 9.21
N LEU A 143 5.11 -12.56 9.90
CA LEU A 143 5.41 -11.22 9.36
C LEU A 143 6.23 -11.28 8.07
N THR A 144 7.14 -12.24 7.96
CA THR A 144 7.96 -12.49 6.76
C THR A 144 7.11 -12.91 5.55
N ALA A 145 6.06 -13.72 5.75
CA ALA A 145 5.14 -14.11 4.69
C ALA A 145 4.34 -12.89 4.19
N ARG A 146 3.83 -12.07 5.12
CA ARG A 146 3.12 -10.83 4.77
C ARG A 146 4.01 -9.82 4.04
N ALA A 147 5.29 -9.73 4.41
CA ALA A 147 6.27 -8.92 3.68
C ALA A 147 6.49 -9.43 2.25
N ALA A 148 6.55 -10.75 2.04
CA ALA A 148 6.65 -11.35 0.71
C ALA A 148 5.41 -11.04 -0.15
N ASP A 149 4.20 -11.08 0.42
CA ASP A 149 2.96 -10.69 -0.25
C ASP A 149 2.98 -9.21 -0.67
N GLY A 150 3.52 -8.33 0.16
CA GLY A 150 3.74 -6.92 -0.18
C GLY A 150 4.66 -6.72 -1.39
N ILE A 151 5.73 -7.52 -1.50
CA ILE A 151 6.63 -7.51 -2.65
C ILE A 151 5.89 -7.98 -3.92
N ILE A 152 5.09 -9.05 -3.84
CA ILE A 152 4.29 -9.55 -4.96
C ILE A 152 3.30 -8.47 -5.41
N ALA A 153 2.59 -7.84 -4.47
CA ALA A 153 1.66 -6.74 -4.77
C ALA A 153 2.36 -5.56 -5.48
N GLY A 154 3.57 -5.21 -5.04
CA GLY A 154 4.40 -4.18 -5.67
C GLY A 154 4.77 -4.53 -7.12
N LYS A 155 5.19 -5.78 -7.38
CA LYS A 155 5.51 -6.26 -8.73
C LYS A 155 4.29 -6.25 -9.65
N ILE A 156 3.10 -6.61 -9.15
CA ILE A 156 1.86 -6.58 -9.93
C ILE A 156 1.52 -5.13 -10.28
N ARG A 157 1.61 -4.19 -9.33
CA ARG A 157 1.38 -2.76 -9.60
C ARG A 157 2.34 -2.22 -10.66
N ALA A 158 3.63 -2.56 -10.59
CA ALA A 158 4.61 -2.17 -11.61
C ALA A 158 4.20 -2.68 -13.00
N LYS A 159 3.83 -3.95 -13.13
CA LYS A 159 3.34 -4.52 -14.41
C LYS A 159 2.07 -3.84 -14.93
N PHE A 160 1.16 -3.43 -14.04
CA PHE A 160 -0.05 -2.70 -14.46
C PHE A 160 0.27 -1.28 -14.94
N ILE A 161 1.28 -0.63 -14.36
CA ILE A 161 1.78 0.68 -14.82
C ILE A 161 2.44 0.56 -16.19
N GLU A 162 3.24 -0.49 -16.41
CA GLU A 162 3.89 -0.77 -17.69
C GLU A 162 2.89 -1.12 -18.81
N ALA A 163 1.74 -1.68 -18.43
CA ALA A 163 0.68 -2.03 -19.38
C ALA A 163 -0.17 -0.81 -19.71
N ALA A 164 0.12 -0.17 -20.84
CA ALA A 164 -0.57 1.05 -21.30
C ALA A 164 -2.09 0.89 -21.51
N ASP A 165 -2.56 -0.36 -21.61
CA ASP A 165 -3.98 -0.73 -21.81
C ASP A 165 -4.76 -0.84 -20.49
N LEU A 166 -4.10 -0.76 -19.33
CA LEU A 166 -4.73 -0.79 -18.02
C LEU A 166 -4.59 0.55 -17.27
N SER A 167 -5.64 0.92 -16.53
CA SER A 167 -5.60 2.06 -15.60
C SER A 167 -5.44 1.51 -14.19
N LEU A 168 -4.24 1.61 -13.59
CA LEU A 168 -3.96 1.06 -12.25
C LEU A 168 -4.97 1.52 -11.18
N PRO A 169 -5.41 2.80 -11.10
CA PRO A 169 -6.39 3.23 -10.11
C PRO A 169 -7.78 2.60 -10.25
N ALA A 170 -8.10 1.98 -11.40
CA ALA A 170 -9.34 1.24 -11.57
C ALA A 170 -9.33 -0.11 -10.83
N PHE A 171 -8.18 -0.51 -10.29
CA PHE A 171 -7.98 -1.79 -9.61
C PHE A 171 -7.57 -1.60 -8.16
N LYS A 172 -8.08 -2.45 -7.28
CA LYS A 172 -7.55 -2.67 -5.94
C LYS A 172 -6.92 -4.05 -5.89
N ILE A 173 -5.66 -4.11 -5.50
CA ILE A 173 -4.83 -5.32 -5.52
C ILE A 173 -4.49 -5.69 -4.09
N THR A 174 -4.96 -6.84 -3.64
CA THR A 174 -4.63 -7.44 -2.34
C THR A 174 -3.94 -8.76 -2.58
N VAL A 175 -2.91 -9.08 -1.80
CA VAL A 175 -2.20 -10.36 -1.85
C VAL A 175 -2.14 -10.93 -0.45
N GLU A 176 -2.50 -12.22 -0.32
CA GLU A 176 -2.49 -12.95 0.94
C GLU A 176 -2.03 -14.37 0.69
N GLY A 177 -0.93 -14.79 1.32
CA GLY A 177 -0.34 -16.12 1.15
C GLY A 177 0.04 -16.47 -0.29
N GLY A 178 0.32 -15.49 -1.14
CA GLY A 178 0.58 -15.63 -2.58
C GLY A 178 -0.69 -15.73 -3.43
N VAL A 179 -1.88 -15.64 -2.83
CA VAL A 179 -3.15 -15.51 -3.57
C VAL A 179 -3.41 -14.03 -3.83
N VAL A 180 -3.64 -13.70 -5.08
CA VAL A 180 -3.91 -12.33 -5.53
C VAL A 180 -5.40 -12.13 -5.70
N TYR A 181 -5.94 -11.12 -5.05
CA TYR A 181 -7.33 -10.69 -5.18
C TYR A 181 -7.37 -9.38 -5.96
N LEU A 182 -8.07 -9.38 -7.07
CA LEU A 182 -8.24 -8.21 -7.92
C LEU A 182 -9.68 -7.73 -7.82
N MET A 183 -9.88 -6.53 -7.30
CA MET A 183 -11.17 -5.83 -7.28
C MET A 183 -11.13 -4.65 -8.25
N GLY A 184 -12.28 -4.25 -8.75
CA GLY A 184 -12.37 -3.11 -9.68
C GLY A 184 -13.68 -3.09 -10.45
N MET A 185 -14.06 -1.92 -10.95
CA MET A 185 -15.11 -1.74 -11.96
C MET A 185 -14.42 -1.75 -13.33
N VAL A 186 -14.48 -2.86 -14.05
CA VAL A 186 -13.66 -3.09 -15.25
C VAL A 186 -14.44 -3.73 -16.38
N SER A 187 -14.00 -3.52 -17.60
CA SER A 187 -14.51 -4.29 -18.74
C SER A 187 -13.98 -5.72 -18.69
N GLU A 188 -14.65 -6.64 -19.39
CA GLU A 188 -14.20 -8.04 -19.48
C GLU A 188 -12.81 -8.16 -20.12
N ALA A 189 -12.45 -7.27 -21.05
CA ALA A 189 -11.11 -7.23 -21.65
C ALA A 189 -10.05 -6.83 -20.62
N GLU A 190 -10.31 -5.78 -19.83
CA GLU A 190 -9.41 -5.34 -18.75
C GLU A 190 -9.30 -6.41 -17.66
N ALA A 191 -10.40 -7.06 -17.29
CA ALA A 191 -10.42 -8.15 -16.32
C ALA A 191 -9.52 -9.32 -16.75
N ARG A 192 -9.63 -9.77 -18.01
CA ARG A 192 -8.75 -10.82 -18.56
C ARG A 192 -7.30 -10.38 -18.59
N ARG A 193 -7.02 -9.17 -19.08
CA ARG A 193 -5.67 -8.64 -19.18
C ARG A 193 -5.00 -8.52 -17.80
N ALA A 194 -5.70 -7.92 -16.83
CA ALA A 194 -5.21 -7.79 -15.45
C ALA A 194 -4.93 -9.15 -14.81
N THR A 195 -5.81 -10.13 -15.01
CA THR A 195 -5.64 -11.49 -14.51
C THR A 195 -4.38 -12.16 -15.10
N GLN A 196 -4.16 -12.04 -16.41
CA GLN A 196 -2.97 -12.59 -17.07
C GLN A 196 -1.67 -11.96 -16.56
N LEU A 197 -1.65 -10.63 -16.44
CA LEU A 197 -0.49 -9.91 -15.93
C LEU A 197 -0.18 -10.29 -14.47
N ALA A 198 -1.19 -10.32 -13.61
CA ALA A 198 -1.01 -10.72 -12.22
C ALA A 198 -0.51 -12.16 -12.10
N ALA A 199 -1.08 -13.10 -12.87
CA ALA A 199 -0.68 -14.50 -12.87
C ALA A 199 0.77 -14.71 -13.37
N SER A 200 1.30 -13.81 -14.19
CA SER A 200 2.68 -13.90 -14.70
C SER A 200 3.75 -13.45 -13.70
N VAL A 201 3.36 -12.92 -12.52
CA VAL A 201 4.30 -12.45 -11.51
C VAL A 201 4.82 -13.61 -10.67
N SER A 202 6.14 -13.69 -10.53
CA SER A 202 6.79 -14.71 -9.69
C SER A 202 6.32 -14.61 -8.22
N GLY A 203 5.92 -15.72 -7.64
CA GLY A 203 5.38 -15.82 -6.29
C GLY A 203 3.85 -15.87 -6.24
N VAL A 204 3.15 -15.56 -7.32
CA VAL A 204 1.69 -15.68 -7.41
C VAL A 204 1.30 -17.15 -7.55
N LYS A 205 0.47 -17.64 -6.64
CA LYS A 205 -0.06 -19.01 -6.64
C LYS A 205 -1.44 -19.11 -7.31
N LYS A 206 -2.27 -18.09 -7.13
CA LYS A 206 -3.65 -18.05 -7.62
C LYS A 206 -4.07 -16.58 -7.81
N VAL A 207 -4.93 -16.32 -8.79
CA VAL A 207 -5.59 -15.01 -8.96
C VAL A 207 -7.10 -15.21 -8.81
N VAL A 208 -7.69 -14.47 -7.88
CA VAL A 208 -9.13 -14.42 -7.63
C VAL A 208 -9.67 -13.11 -8.16
N ARG A 209 -10.69 -13.19 -9.01
CA ARG A 209 -11.35 -12.04 -9.62
C ARG A 209 -12.58 -11.66 -8.80
N VAL A 210 -12.56 -10.46 -8.23
CA VAL A 210 -13.68 -9.87 -7.47
C VAL A 210 -14.08 -8.58 -8.21
N PHE A 211 -14.33 -8.69 -9.50
CA PHE A 211 -14.64 -7.57 -10.36
C PHE A 211 -16.14 -7.29 -10.44
N GLU A 212 -16.49 -6.02 -10.51
CA GLU A 212 -17.74 -5.56 -11.08
C GLU A 212 -17.53 -5.31 -12.57
N THR A 213 -18.12 -6.17 -13.42
CA THR A 213 -17.97 -6.06 -14.86
C THR A 213 -18.92 -4.98 -15.39
N ILE A 214 -18.37 -4.01 -16.12
CA ILE A 214 -19.10 -2.93 -16.77
C ILE A 214 -18.84 -2.96 -18.28
N SER A 215 -19.70 -2.31 -19.07
CA SER A 215 -19.52 -2.25 -20.52
C SER A 215 -18.32 -1.39 -20.92
N ALA A 216 -17.78 -1.60 -22.12
CA ALA A 216 -16.68 -0.78 -22.66
C ALA A 216 -17.09 0.69 -22.80
N GLU A 217 -18.35 0.96 -23.15
CA GLU A 217 -18.92 2.30 -23.24
C GLU A 217 -18.96 2.99 -21.88
N GLU A 218 -19.32 2.25 -20.82
CA GLU A 218 -19.32 2.78 -19.45
C GLU A 218 -17.89 3.09 -18.98
N VAL A 219 -16.91 2.24 -19.32
CA VAL A 219 -15.49 2.53 -19.08
C VAL A 219 -15.08 3.86 -19.71
N LEU A 220 -15.43 4.09 -20.97
CA LEU A 220 -15.12 5.33 -21.67
C LEU A 220 -15.81 6.53 -21.03
N ARG A 221 -17.09 6.39 -20.63
CA ARG A 221 -17.85 7.43 -19.95
C ARG A 221 -17.23 7.81 -18.59
N LEU A 222 -16.79 6.83 -17.82
CA LEU A 222 -16.14 7.08 -16.53
C LEU A 222 -14.77 7.75 -16.70
N ARG A 223 -14.01 7.40 -17.74
CA ARG A 223 -12.75 8.07 -18.08
C ARG A 223 -12.99 9.54 -18.45
N SER A 224 -13.92 9.82 -19.37
CA SER A 224 -14.21 11.20 -19.81
C SER A 224 -14.72 12.12 -18.69
N ARG A 225 -15.50 11.58 -17.73
CA ARG A 225 -15.91 12.35 -16.53
C ARG A 225 -14.75 12.80 -15.68
N ALA A 226 -13.74 11.97 -15.58
CA ALA A 226 -12.60 12.22 -14.77
C ALA A 226 -11.59 13.17 -15.43
N ASP A 227 -11.49 13.15 -16.75
CA ASP A 227 -10.66 14.07 -17.52
C ASP A 227 -11.28 15.48 -17.64
N GLY A 228 -12.46 15.71 -17.04
CA GLY A 228 -13.16 17.01 -17.11
C GLY A 228 -13.65 17.39 -18.52
N THR A 229 -13.56 16.48 -19.47
CA THR A 229 -14.09 16.65 -20.82
C THR A 229 -15.59 16.30 -20.81
N ARG A 230 -16.43 17.34 -20.85
CA ARG A 230 -17.86 17.22 -21.12
C ARG A 230 -18.08 17.18 -22.63
#